data_add52264446423a8f15f47025232b4ff
#
_entry.id   add52264446423a8f15f47025232b4ff
#
_cell.length_a   1.000
_cell.length_b   1.000
_cell.length_c   1.000
_cell.angle_alpha   90.00
_cell.angle_beta   90.00
_cell.angle_gamma   90.00
#
_symmetry.space_group_name_H-M   'P 1'
#
loop_
_entity.id
_entity.type
_entity.pdbx_description
1 polymer ?
#
loop_
_entity_poly.entity_id
_entity_poly.type
_entity_poly.pdbx_seq_one_letter_code
_entity_poly.pdbx_strand_id
1 'polypeptide(L)'
;MEGTQGLRQNGTAVSFAGQPLQIPVGTGWLGRVCNGRGDPLDGGPPVLSEQTAPVAGSPLNPVLREPPAEPVITGVSAIDALTTLVRGQKLPVFSVAGLPHLELAAQIAAQANAGGEPFSVVFAAMGLTHPDAAAVRDILEDRAAAGELALFLTTADDPVIERTLTPRIALTVAEH
;
A
#
# COMPACT_ATOMS: atom_id res chain seq x y z
N MET A 1 -17.02 -11.37 4.45
CA MET A 1 -16.88 -12.82 4.70
C MET A 1 -16.83 -13.49 3.33
N GLU A 2 -15.77 -14.19 3.03
CA GLU A 2 -15.58 -14.78 1.73
C GLU A 2 -15.70 -16.31 1.86
N GLY A 3 -16.72 -16.85 1.23
CA GLY A 3 -17.06 -18.27 1.32
C GLY A 3 -17.79 -18.64 2.62
N THR A 4 -18.43 -19.77 2.58
CA THR A 4 -19.18 -20.36 3.72
C THR A 4 -18.49 -21.59 4.30
N GLN A 5 -17.27 -21.89 3.84
CA GLN A 5 -16.50 -23.04 4.34
C GLN A 5 -16.18 -22.87 5.82
N GLY A 6 -16.52 -23.86 6.62
CA GLY A 6 -16.34 -23.82 8.07
C GLY A 6 -17.49 -23.19 8.85
N LEU A 7 -18.45 -22.54 8.19
CA LEU A 7 -19.67 -22.06 8.85
C LEU A 7 -20.64 -23.25 9.07
N ARG A 8 -21.12 -23.35 10.29
CA ARG A 8 -22.14 -24.34 10.66
C ARG A 8 -23.43 -23.64 11.04
N GLN A 9 -24.55 -24.18 10.64
CA GLN A 9 -25.89 -23.66 10.97
C GLN A 9 -26.10 -23.52 12.49
N ASN A 10 -25.55 -24.46 13.25
CA ASN A 10 -25.53 -24.42 14.71
C ASN A 10 -24.09 -24.26 15.18
N GLY A 11 -23.78 -23.18 15.88
CA GLY A 11 -22.45 -22.94 16.47
C GLY A 11 -21.65 -21.83 15.82
N THR A 12 -22.20 -21.11 14.84
CA THR A 12 -21.63 -19.88 14.31
C THR A 12 -22.37 -18.69 14.90
N ALA A 13 -21.62 -17.79 15.57
CA ALA A 13 -22.15 -16.53 16.08
C ALA A 13 -21.57 -15.36 15.27
N VAL A 14 -22.40 -14.36 15.01
CA VAL A 14 -21.99 -13.10 14.38
C VAL A 14 -22.25 -11.98 15.38
N SER A 15 -21.24 -11.17 15.63
CA SER A 15 -21.35 -9.95 16.45
C SER A 15 -20.91 -8.74 15.65
N PHE A 16 -21.59 -7.61 15.87
CA PHE A 16 -21.18 -6.34 15.29
C PHE A 16 -20.25 -5.62 16.27
N ALA A 17 -19.09 -5.16 15.77
CA ALA A 17 -18.12 -4.42 16.59
C ALA A 17 -18.59 -3.01 16.95
N GLY A 18 -19.64 -2.50 16.29
CA GLY A 18 -20.21 -1.17 16.54
C GLY A 18 -19.35 0.01 16.07
N GLN A 19 -18.19 -0.27 15.48
CA GLN A 19 -17.26 0.74 14.97
C GLN A 19 -16.65 0.27 13.64
N PRO A 20 -16.22 1.21 12.77
CA PRO A 20 -15.52 0.87 11.53
C PRO A 20 -14.20 0.15 11.82
N LEU A 21 -13.67 -0.56 10.81
CA LEU A 21 -12.35 -1.15 10.88
C LEU A 21 -11.31 -0.05 11.10
N GLN A 22 -10.49 -0.21 12.11
CA GLN A 22 -9.38 0.68 12.43
C GLN A 22 -8.05 -0.06 12.31
N ILE A 23 -7.01 0.67 11.95
CA ILE A 23 -5.63 0.16 11.90
C ILE A 23 -4.71 1.09 12.69
N PRO A 24 -3.60 0.57 13.23
CA PRO A 24 -2.53 1.40 13.76
C PRO A 24 -2.00 2.33 12.65
N VAL A 25 -1.62 3.56 12.99
CA VAL A 25 -1.03 4.53 12.05
C VAL A 25 0.27 5.09 12.59
N GLY A 26 1.13 5.62 11.70
CA GLY A 26 2.41 6.20 12.04
C GLY A 26 3.59 5.42 11.46
N THR A 27 4.81 5.81 11.85
CA THR A 27 6.08 5.33 11.26
C THR A 27 6.41 3.85 11.52
N GLY A 28 5.67 3.17 12.39
CA GLY A 28 5.87 1.74 12.68
C GLY A 28 5.68 0.79 11.50
N TRP A 29 5.11 1.26 10.41
CA TRP A 29 4.96 0.50 9.16
C TRP A 29 6.21 0.56 8.26
N LEU A 30 7.07 1.55 8.46
CA LEU A 30 8.25 1.73 7.63
C LEU A 30 9.27 0.60 7.87
N GLY A 31 9.79 0.04 6.80
CA GLY A 31 10.64 -1.16 6.81
C GLY A 31 9.86 -2.47 6.89
N ARG A 32 8.53 -2.46 6.93
CA ARG A 32 7.73 -3.65 7.12
C ARG A 32 7.13 -4.19 5.83
N VAL A 33 7.00 -5.51 5.77
CA VAL A 33 6.28 -6.24 4.73
C VAL A 33 5.08 -6.93 5.37
N CYS A 34 3.89 -6.55 4.95
CA CYS A 34 2.64 -7.02 5.54
C CYS A 34 1.67 -7.56 4.47
N ASN A 35 0.72 -8.39 4.90
CA ASN A 35 -0.38 -8.83 4.04
C ASN A 35 -1.44 -7.73 3.86
N GLY A 36 -2.50 -8.04 3.13
CA GLY A 36 -3.59 -7.09 2.87
C GLY A 36 -4.42 -6.67 4.08
N ARG A 37 -4.22 -7.31 5.24
CA ARG A 37 -4.85 -6.93 6.51
C ARG A 37 -3.91 -6.17 7.44
N GLY A 38 -2.62 -6.10 7.09
CA GLY A 38 -1.59 -5.52 7.93
C GLY A 38 -0.88 -6.52 8.85
N ASP A 39 -1.13 -7.83 8.68
CA ASP A 39 -0.37 -8.83 9.43
C ASP A 39 1.04 -8.96 8.83
N PRO A 40 2.09 -9.10 9.65
CA PRO A 40 3.46 -9.20 9.18
C PRO A 40 3.73 -10.43 8.30
N LEU A 41 4.42 -10.25 7.18
CA LEU A 41 4.97 -11.30 6.32
C LEU A 41 6.50 -11.41 6.44
N ASP A 42 7.12 -10.48 7.16
CA ASP A 42 8.56 -10.38 7.38
C ASP A 42 9.07 -11.15 8.62
N GLY A 43 8.17 -11.85 9.32
CA GLY A 43 8.49 -12.56 10.56
C GLY A 43 8.65 -11.66 11.79
N GLY A 44 8.44 -10.35 11.62
CA GLY A 44 8.47 -9.39 12.73
C GLY A 44 7.19 -9.42 13.60
N PRO A 45 7.16 -8.67 14.71
CA PRO A 45 5.97 -8.54 15.53
C PRO A 45 4.88 -7.74 14.81
N PRO A 46 3.61 -7.84 15.23
CA PRO A 46 2.55 -6.96 14.75
C PRO A 46 2.93 -5.49 14.89
N VAL A 47 2.51 -4.68 13.92
CA VAL A 47 2.74 -3.23 14.00
C VAL A 47 1.84 -2.66 15.10
N LEU A 48 2.46 -2.03 16.08
CA LEU A 48 1.79 -1.40 17.20
C LEU A 48 1.95 0.12 17.11
N SER A 49 0.90 0.85 17.44
CA SER A 49 0.92 2.30 17.54
C SER A 49 -0.06 2.72 18.63
N GLU A 50 0.24 3.85 19.27
CA GLU A 50 -0.69 4.49 20.22
C GLU A 50 -1.91 5.13 19.51
N GLN A 51 -1.78 5.38 18.21
CA GLN A 51 -2.82 5.98 17.38
C GLN A 51 -3.40 4.97 16.41
N THR A 52 -4.71 5.05 16.22
CA THR A 52 -5.42 4.27 15.22
C THR A 52 -6.27 5.18 14.34
N ALA A 53 -6.44 4.80 13.08
CA ALA A 53 -7.30 5.52 12.15
C ALA A 53 -8.30 4.57 11.47
N PRO A 54 -9.51 5.07 11.13
CA PRO A 54 -10.49 4.28 10.41
C PRO A 54 -10.04 4.04 8.96
N VAL A 55 -10.09 2.79 8.52
CA VAL A 55 -9.73 2.39 7.13
C VAL A 55 -10.63 3.03 6.07
N ALA A 56 -11.79 3.53 6.45
CA ALA A 56 -12.68 4.28 5.55
C ALA A 56 -12.12 5.66 5.17
N GLY A 57 -11.08 6.14 5.86
CA GLY A 57 -10.54 7.48 5.69
C GLY A 57 -11.47 8.58 6.18
N SER A 58 -11.02 9.81 6.09
CA SER A 58 -11.81 10.99 6.39
C SER A 58 -11.94 11.86 5.13
N PRO A 59 -13.17 12.18 4.68
CA PRO A 59 -13.33 13.02 3.50
C PRO A 59 -12.79 14.42 3.74
N LEU A 60 -11.89 14.88 2.88
CA LEU A 60 -11.39 16.24 2.91
C LEU A 60 -12.37 17.18 2.19
N ASN A 61 -12.75 18.27 2.84
CA ASN A 61 -13.57 19.30 2.23
C ASN A 61 -12.85 19.85 0.97
N PRO A 62 -13.50 19.87 -0.20
CA PRO A 62 -12.90 20.37 -1.45
C PRO A 62 -12.33 21.80 -1.34
N VAL A 63 -12.88 22.66 -0.49
CA VAL A 63 -12.40 24.02 -0.25
C VAL A 63 -11.02 24.07 0.42
N LEU A 64 -10.65 23.00 1.14
CA LEU A 64 -9.36 22.88 1.81
C LEU A 64 -8.26 22.27 0.92
N ARG A 65 -8.60 21.94 -0.32
CA ARG A 65 -7.64 21.36 -1.26
C ARG A 65 -6.85 22.45 -1.94
N GLU A 66 -5.54 22.33 -1.87
CA GLU A 66 -4.61 23.17 -2.59
C GLU A 66 -4.18 22.51 -3.91
N PRO A 67 -3.92 23.29 -4.97
CA PRO A 67 -3.34 22.72 -6.19
C PRO A 67 -1.96 22.14 -5.90
N PRO A 68 -1.68 20.89 -6.33
CA PRO A 68 -0.38 20.28 -6.11
C PRO A 68 0.68 21.02 -6.94
N ALA A 69 1.82 21.34 -6.34
CA ALA A 69 2.92 22.07 -6.99
C ALA A 69 4.28 21.42 -6.79
N GLU A 70 4.46 20.57 -5.78
CA GLU A 70 5.75 19.98 -5.43
C GLU A 70 6.04 18.76 -6.31
N PRO A 71 7.12 18.75 -7.10
CA PRO A 71 7.44 17.63 -7.97
C PRO A 71 7.95 16.43 -7.18
N VAL A 72 7.57 15.24 -7.62
CA VAL A 72 8.13 13.96 -7.20
C VAL A 72 8.97 13.42 -8.35
N ILE A 73 10.25 13.21 -8.10
CA ILE A 73 11.18 12.66 -9.09
C ILE A 73 11.02 11.14 -9.05
N THR A 74 10.57 10.57 -10.16
CA THR A 74 10.31 9.11 -10.25
C THR A 74 11.56 8.32 -10.64
N GLY A 75 12.61 9.00 -11.16
CA GLY A 75 13.79 8.39 -11.73
C GLY A 75 13.58 7.81 -13.13
N VAL A 76 12.38 7.96 -13.70
CA VAL A 76 12.06 7.58 -15.07
C VAL A 76 11.99 8.85 -15.92
N SER A 77 13.02 9.07 -16.75
CA SER A 77 13.20 10.34 -17.49
C SER A 77 12.00 10.73 -18.36
N ALA A 78 11.30 9.76 -18.94
CA ALA A 78 10.11 10.04 -19.73
C ALA A 78 8.95 10.59 -18.86
N ILE A 79 8.81 10.13 -17.64
CA ILE A 79 7.79 10.63 -16.69
C ILE A 79 8.24 11.99 -16.19
N ASP A 80 9.48 12.09 -15.70
CA ASP A 80 10.00 13.29 -15.06
C ASP A 80 10.08 14.49 -16.02
N ALA A 81 10.34 14.24 -17.32
CA ALA A 81 10.45 15.31 -18.32
C ALA A 81 9.14 15.66 -19.04
N LEU A 82 8.25 14.68 -19.27
CA LEU A 82 7.06 14.88 -20.12
C LEU A 82 5.74 14.92 -19.34
N THR A 83 5.67 14.23 -18.23
CA THR A 83 4.45 14.09 -17.41
C THR A 83 4.79 14.15 -15.93
N THR A 84 5.61 15.12 -15.54
CA THR A 84 6.12 15.30 -14.19
C THR A 84 5.06 15.01 -13.14
N LEU A 85 5.35 14.04 -12.26
CA LEU A 85 4.49 13.72 -11.15
C LEU A 85 4.62 14.79 -10.07
N VAL A 86 3.50 15.24 -9.52
CA VAL A 86 3.50 16.16 -8.38
C VAL A 86 2.80 15.52 -7.19
N ARG A 87 3.19 15.91 -5.98
CA ARG A 87 2.63 15.40 -4.74
C ARG A 87 1.11 15.60 -4.71
N GLY A 88 0.35 14.54 -4.40
CA GLY A 88 -1.12 14.57 -4.45
C GLY A 88 -1.74 14.26 -5.82
N GLN A 89 -0.93 14.13 -6.88
CA GLN A 89 -1.42 13.74 -8.20
C GLN A 89 -1.56 12.23 -8.31
N LYS A 90 -2.52 11.77 -9.12
CA LYS A 90 -2.65 10.37 -9.55
C LYS A 90 -1.99 10.21 -10.92
N LEU A 91 -1.06 9.28 -11.03
CA LEU A 91 -0.43 8.89 -12.30
C LEU A 91 -0.87 7.47 -12.65
N PRO A 92 -1.93 7.27 -13.44
CA PRO A 92 -2.32 5.93 -13.88
C PRO A 92 -1.34 5.43 -14.96
N VAL A 93 -0.87 4.20 -14.80
CA VAL A 93 -0.05 3.50 -15.79
C VAL A 93 -0.89 2.38 -16.40
N PHE A 94 -1.13 2.47 -17.69
CA PHE A 94 -1.86 1.45 -18.44
C PHE A 94 -0.90 0.67 -19.34
N SER A 95 -0.99 -0.65 -19.31
CA SER A 95 -0.18 -1.52 -20.14
C SER A 95 -1.02 -2.66 -20.70
N VAL A 96 -0.56 -3.25 -21.80
CA VAL A 96 -1.08 -4.52 -22.30
C VAL A 96 -0.33 -5.69 -21.65
N ALA A 97 -0.93 -6.87 -21.69
CA ALA A 97 -0.30 -8.09 -21.19
C ALA A 97 1.08 -8.33 -21.82
N GLY A 98 2.06 -8.74 -21.01
CA GLY A 98 3.43 -9.01 -21.44
C GLY A 98 4.38 -7.82 -21.39
N LEU A 99 3.91 -6.63 -21.02
CA LEU A 99 4.80 -5.50 -20.73
C LEU A 99 5.21 -5.48 -19.26
N PRO A 100 6.43 -4.99 -18.94
CA PRO A 100 7.00 -5.00 -17.59
C PRO A 100 6.44 -3.87 -16.71
N HIS A 101 5.11 -3.81 -16.56
CA HIS A 101 4.44 -2.74 -15.79
C HIS A 101 4.67 -2.85 -14.29
N LEU A 102 4.83 -4.07 -13.78
CA LEU A 102 5.09 -4.31 -12.37
C LEU A 102 6.52 -3.87 -12.01
N GLU A 103 7.48 -4.22 -12.85
CA GLU A 103 8.88 -3.80 -12.71
C GLU A 103 9.00 -2.28 -12.79
N LEU A 104 8.27 -1.63 -13.70
CA LEU A 104 8.23 -0.18 -13.79
C LEU A 104 7.69 0.44 -12.49
N ALA A 105 6.59 -0.09 -11.96
CA ALA A 105 6.01 0.40 -10.70
C ALA A 105 6.96 0.20 -9.51
N ALA A 106 7.59 -0.98 -9.41
CA ALA A 106 8.56 -1.28 -8.37
C ALA A 106 9.83 -0.40 -8.50
N GLN A 107 10.30 -0.17 -9.73
CA GLN A 107 11.43 0.73 -10.01
C GLN A 107 11.13 2.16 -9.57
N ILE A 108 9.95 2.69 -9.90
CA ILE A 108 9.53 4.02 -9.44
C ILE A 108 9.51 4.05 -7.91
N ALA A 109 8.91 3.05 -7.26
CA ALA A 109 8.86 2.98 -5.82
C ALA A 109 10.24 2.88 -5.17
N ALA A 110 11.20 2.19 -5.81
CA ALA A 110 12.57 2.06 -5.32
C ALA A 110 13.37 3.36 -5.38
N GLN A 111 13.14 4.22 -6.37
CA GLN A 111 13.99 5.39 -6.62
C GLN A 111 13.30 6.74 -6.50
N ALA A 112 11.96 6.77 -6.32
CA ALA A 112 11.22 8.03 -6.16
C ALA A 112 11.73 8.83 -4.97
N ASN A 113 11.82 10.15 -5.16
CA ASN A 113 12.25 11.09 -4.11
C ASN A 113 11.60 12.47 -4.31
N ALA A 114 11.67 13.31 -3.29
CA ALA A 114 11.13 14.66 -3.27
C ALA A 114 12.23 15.74 -3.21
N GLY A 115 13.32 15.54 -3.98
CA GLY A 115 14.35 16.57 -4.11
C GLY A 115 15.17 16.86 -2.85
N GLY A 116 15.34 15.86 -1.97
CA GLY A 116 16.15 15.96 -0.74
C GLY A 116 15.34 16.15 0.54
N GLU A 117 14.02 16.23 0.45
CA GLU A 117 13.14 16.15 1.62
C GLU A 117 12.93 14.70 2.08
N PRO A 118 12.63 14.46 3.36
CA PRO A 118 12.24 13.14 3.83
C PRO A 118 11.07 12.59 3.01
N PHE A 119 11.24 11.40 2.45
CA PHE A 119 10.25 10.80 1.56
C PHE A 119 10.10 9.32 1.86
N SER A 120 8.90 8.91 2.18
CA SER A 120 8.55 7.51 2.39
C SER A 120 7.57 7.02 1.33
N VAL A 121 7.61 5.74 1.04
CA VAL A 121 6.75 5.09 0.06
C VAL A 121 5.87 4.06 0.74
N VAL A 122 4.59 4.07 0.43
CA VAL A 122 3.68 2.97 0.75
C VAL A 122 3.34 2.25 -0.55
N PHE A 123 3.81 1.01 -0.68
CA PHE A 123 3.60 0.20 -1.89
C PHE A 123 2.57 -0.89 -1.62
N ALA A 124 1.50 -0.91 -2.40
CA ALA A 124 0.45 -1.92 -2.31
C ALA A 124 0.45 -2.80 -3.57
N ALA A 125 1.00 -4.00 -3.45
CA ALA A 125 1.04 -5.01 -4.50
C ALA A 125 -0.13 -5.98 -4.32
N MET A 126 -1.04 -6.04 -5.27
CA MET A 126 -2.30 -6.77 -5.10
C MET A 126 -2.50 -7.84 -6.17
N GLY A 127 -2.79 -9.08 -5.71
CA GLY A 127 -3.14 -10.19 -6.58
C GLY A 127 -2.00 -10.69 -7.45
N LEU A 128 -0.77 -10.59 -6.97
CA LEU A 128 0.42 -11.03 -7.68
C LEU A 128 0.54 -12.55 -7.70
N THR A 129 1.28 -13.07 -8.69
CA THR A 129 1.78 -14.43 -8.61
C THR A 129 2.92 -14.53 -7.59
N HIS A 130 3.22 -15.71 -7.06
CA HIS A 130 4.33 -15.87 -6.11
C HIS A 130 5.69 -15.42 -6.68
N PRO A 131 6.05 -15.72 -7.95
CA PRO A 131 7.28 -15.19 -8.55
C PRO A 131 7.30 -13.66 -8.63
N ASP A 132 6.18 -13.04 -9.02
CA ASP A 132 6.09 -11.58 -9.10
C ASP A 132 6.21 -10.92 -7.72
N ALA A 133 5.60 -11.54 -6.70
CA ALA A 133 5.70 -11.08 -5.32
C ALA A 133 7.14 -11.13 -4.80
N ALA A 134 7.88 -12.20 -5.14
CA ALA A 134 9.30 -12.30 -4.82
C ALA A 134 10.12 -11.22 -5.53
N ALA A 135 9.90 -11.03 -6.85
CA ALA A 135 10.60 -10.02 -7.64
C ALA A 135 10.37 -8.59 -7.10
N VAL A 136 9.14 -8.26 -6.71
CA VAL A 136 8.82 -6.94 -6.10
C VAL A 136 9.56 -6.77 -4.78
N ARG A 137 9.61 -7.80 -3.94
CA ARG A 137 10.35 -7.74 -2.67
C ARG A 137 11.84 -7.52 -2.89
N ASP A 138 12.43 -8.23 -3.84
CA ASP A 138 13.85 -8.10 -4.18
C ASP A 138 14.20 -6.69 -4.68
N ILE A 139 13.36 -6.11 -5.55
CA ILE A 139 13.56 -4.73 -6.07
C ILE A 139 13.45 -3.69 -4.95
N LEU A 140 12.59 -3.91 -3.97
CA LEU A 140 12.28 -2.95 -2.91
C LEU A 140 13.06 -3.20 -1.60
N GLU A 141 13.91 -4.24 -1.55
CA GLU A 141 14.61 -4.68 -0.33
C GLU A 141 15.46 -3.56 0.29
N ASP A 142 16.28 -2.89 -0.51
CA ASP A 142 17.18 -1.85 -0.02
C ASP A 142 16.40 -0.70 0.63
N ARG A 143 15.30 -0.27 0.02
CA ARG A 143 14.47 0.80 0.52
C ARG A 143 13.68 0.39 1.77
N ALA A 144 13.22 -0.85 1.82
CA ALA A 144 12.60 -1.41 3.02
C ALA A 144 13.61 -1.49 4.17
N ALA A 145 14.83 -1.96 3.91
CA ALA A 145 15.90 -2.01 4.91
C ALA A 145 16.31 -0.64 5.42
N ALA A 146 16.23 0.40 4.58
CA ALA A 146 16.46 1.80 4.97
C ALA A 146 15.33 2.37 5.85
N GLY A 147 14.20 1.68 6.01
CA GLY A 147 13.05 2.18 6.76
C GLY A 147 12.28 3.28 6.04
N GLU A 148 12.33 3.32 4.70
CA GLU A 148 11.68 4.33 3.87
C GLU A 148 10.48 3.78 3.08
N LEU A 149 10.16 2.49 3.27
CA LEU A 149 9.09 1.81 2.54
C LEU A 149 8.21 1.00 3.49
N ALA A 150 6.90 1.09 3.30
CA ALA A 150 5.92 0.13 3.82
C ALA A 150 5.37 -0.68 2.64
N LEU A 151 5.50 -2.01 2.67
CA LEU A 151 5.03 -2.90 1.61
C LEU A 151 3.82 -3.70 2.09
N PHE A 152 2.70 -3.54 1.38
CA PHE A 152 1.52 -4.38 1.51
C PHE A 152 1.43 -5.31 0.31
N LEU A 153 1.40 -6.62 0.56
CA LEU A 153 1.49 -7.62 -0.49
C LEU A 153 0.38 -8.66 -0.35
N THR A 154 -0.38 -8.85 -1.42
CA THR A 154 -1.34 -9.94 -1.54
C THR A 154 -1.11 -10.70 -2.83
N THR A 155 -1.26 -12.02 -2.75
CA THR A 155 -1.15 -12.91 -3.90
C THR A 155 -2.52 -13.22 -4.52
N ALA A 156 -2.51 -13.90 -5.66
CA ALA A 156 -3.73 -14.33 -6.32
C ALA A 156 -4.52 -15.37 -5.49
N ASP A 157 -3.82 -16.10 -4.60
CA ASP A 157 -4.40 -17.13 -3.73
C ASP A 157 -5.05 -16.55 -2.46
N ASP A 158 -4.73 -15.28 -2.13
CA ASP A 158 -5.29 -14.63 -0.97
C ASP A 158 -6.78 -14.31 -1.16
N PRO A 159 -7.57 -14.25 -0.07
CA PRO A 159 -8.98 -13.92 -0.11
C PRO A 159 -9.25 -12.58 -0.82
N VAL A 160 -10.30 -12.52 -1.66
CA VAL A 160 -10.68 -11.30 -2.41
C VAL A 160 -10.93 -10.12 -1.47
N ILE A 161 -11.45 -10.36 -0.27
CA ILE A 161 -11.69 -9.31 0.72
C ILE A 161 -10.38 -8.63 1.16
N GLU A 162 -9.29 -9.37 1.29
CA GLU A 162 -7.99 -8.79 1.61
C GLU A 162 -7.52 -7.88 0.48
N ARG A 163 -7.58 -8.34 -0.77
CA ARG A 163 -7.23 -7.53 -1.94
C ARG A 163 -8.06 -6.26 -2.06
N THR A 164 -9.33 -6.30 -1.64
CA THR A 164 -10.22 -5.14 -1.62
C THR A 164 -9.89 -4.16 -0.49
N LEU A 165 -9.42 -4.65 0.64
CA LEU A 165 -9.05 -3.82 1.80
C LEU A 165 -7.65 -3.22 1.67
N THR A 166 -6.73 -3.92 1.04
CA THR A 166 -5.32 -3.51 0.89
C THR A 166 -5.15 -2.05 0.45
N PRO A 167 -5.79 -1.55 -0.64
CA PRO A 167 -5.59 -0.18 -1.08
C PRO A 167 -6.10 0.84 -0.07
N ARG A 168 -7.15 0.53 0.67
CA ARG A 168 -7.67 1.41 1.73
C ARG A 168 -6.73 1.47 2.92
N ILE A 169 -6.21 0.32 3.35
CA ILE A 169 -5.24 0.22 4.43
C ILE A 169 -3.95 0.97 4.05
N ALA A 170 -3.42 0.71 2.86
CA ALA A 170 -2.22 1.38 2.37
C ALA A 170 -2.39 2.91 2.30
N LEU A 171 -3.54 3.39 1.81
CA LEU A 171 -3.84 4.83 1.79
C LEU A 171 -3.94 5.41 3.20
N THR A 172 -4.61 4.72 4.14
CA THR A 172 -4.69 5.18 5.54
C THR A 172 -3.30 5.27 6.18
N VAL A 173 -2.40 4.32 5.88
CA VAL A 173 -1.01 4.37 6.36
C VAL A 173 -0.24 5.52 5.71
N ALA A 174 -0.49 5.81 4.43
CA ALA A 174 0.18 6.89 3.71
C ALA A 174 -0.29 8.30 4.13
N GLU A 175 -1.48 8.43 4.72
CA GLU A 175 -2.04 9.69 5.20
C GLU A 175 -1.48 10.11 6.57
N HIS A 176 -0.83 9.20 7.31
CA HIS A 176 -0.39 9.39 8.70
C HIS A 176 1.09 9.08 8.89
#